data_fc0cca9b6514e9319b1ef64731e7de02
#
_entry.id   fc0cca9b6514e9319b1ef64731e7de02
#
_cell.length_a   1.000
_cell.length_b   1.000
_cell.length_c   1.000
_cell.angle_alpha   90.00
_cell.angle_beta   90.00
_cell.angle_gamma   90.00
#
_symmetry.space_group_name_H-M   'P 1'
#
loop_
_entity.id
_entity.type
_entity.pdbx_description
1 polymer ?
#
loop_
_entity_poly.entity_id
_entity_poly.type
_entity_poly.pdbx_seq_one_letter_code
_entity_poly.pdbx_strand_id
1 'polypeptide(L)'
;MSKALTRTDFNFPGQKSVYHGKVRDVYNINDEKLVMVATDRISAFDVVLPEGIPYKGQMLNQIAAKFLDATTDICPNWKMATPDPMVTVGVMCQGFPVEMIVRGYLCGSAWRAYKNGVREICGVQLPEGMKENQKFPEPIITPTTKAEMGLHDEDISKEEIQIGRASCRERV
;
A
#
# COMPACT_ATOMS: atom_id res chain seq x y z
N MET A 1 25.78 2.66 17.70
CA MET A 1 24.46 2.25 17.22
C MET A 1 24.20 2.97 15.90
N SER A 2 23.70 2.27 14.88
CA SER A 2 23.31 2.91 13.61
C SER A 2 22.15 3.88 13.86
N LYS A 3 22.25 5.10 13.30
CA LYS A 3 21.21 6.08 13.42
C LYS A 3 20.11 5.76 12.40
N ALA A 4 18.84 5.78 12.84
CA ALA A 4 17.71 5.57 11.93
C ALA A 4 17.62 6.70 10.90
N LEU A 5 17.38 6.34 9.63
CA LEU A 5 17.12 7.30 8.56
C LEU A 5 15.65 7.70 8.58
N THR A 6 15.35 8.88 9.10
CA THR A 6 13.96 9.34 9.23
C THR A 6 13.52 10.33 8.15
N ARG A 7 14.43 10.90 7.38
CA ARG A 7 14.16 11.84 6.29
C ARG A 7 15.32 11.86 5.31
N THR A 8 15.02 12.06 4.06
CA THR A 8 16.00 12.34 3.01
C THR A 8 15.74 13.72 2.41
N ASP A 9 16.80 14.33 1.90
CA ASP A 9 16.75 15.63 1.22
C ASP A 9 17.73 15.60 0.03
N PHE A 10 17.38 14.77 -0.96
CA PHE A 10 18.16 14.62 -2.18
C PHE A 10 17.72 15.64 -3.23
N ASN A 11 18.67 16.00 -4.09
CA ASN A 11 18.41 16.81 -5.27
C ASN A 11 18.90 16.06 -6.50
N PHE A 12 17.96 15.49 -7.25
CA PHE A 12 18.24 14.72 -8.46
C PHE A 12 18.12 15.58 -9.71
N PRO A 13 18.94 15.35 -10.75
CA PRO A 13 18.73 15.96 -12.06
C PRO A 13 17.32 15.67 -12.59
N GLY A 14 16.59 16.71 -12.99
CA GLY A 14 15.21 16.58 -13.47
C GLY A 14 14.15 16.38 -12.38
N GLN A 15 14.51 16.52 -11.10
CA GLN A 15 13.53 16.46 -10.02
C GLN A 15 12.49 17.57 -10.14
N LYS A 16 11.22 17.20 -10.17
CA LYS A 16 10.06 18.10 -10.21
C LYS A 16 9.48 18.37 -8.83
N SER A 17 9.41 17.33 -8.02
CA SER A 17 8.86 17.42 -6.66
C SER A 17 9.41 16.32 -5.75
N VAL A 18 9.23 16.52 -4.46
CA VAL A 18 9.42 15.48 -3.43
C VAL A 18 8.18 15.44 -2.55
N TYR A 19 7.74 14.23 -2.24
CA TYR A 19 6.67 13.97 -1.29
C TYR A 19 7.22 13.17 -0.10
N HIS A 20 7.10 13.74 1.10
CA HIS A 20 7.46 13.06 2.35
C HIS A 20 6.21 12.41 2.94
N GLY A 21 6.02 11.12 2.64
CA GLY A 21 4.91 10.33 3.20
C GLY A 21 5.15 9.88 4.64
N LYS A 22 4.23 9.13 5.20
CA LYS A 22 4.31 8.62 6.59
C LYS A 22 5.59 7.80 6.84
N VAL A 23 6.06 7.03 5.86
CA VAL A 23 7.21 6.12 5.99
C VAL A 23 8.14 6.08 4.77
N ARG A 24 7.84 6.83 3.72
CA ARG A 24 8.63 6.90 2.48
C ARG A 24 8.80 8.32 2.02
N ASP A 25 9.95 8.60 1.41
CA ASP A 25 10.18 9.82 0.65
C ASP A 25 10.17 9.47 -0.83
N VAL A 26 9.38 10.20 -1.62
CA VAL A 26 9.13 9.90 -3.04
C VAL A 26 9.51 11.11 -3.88
N TYR A 27 10.48 10.92 -4.76
CA TYR A 27 10.97 11.94 -5.67
C TYR A 27 10.43 11.70 -7.07
N ASN A 28 9.78 12.70 -7.63
CA ASN A 28 9.31 12.69 -9.01
C ASN A 28 10.40 13.23 -9.93
N ILE A 29 10.80 12.44 -10.91
CA ILE A 29 11.83 12.78 -11.89
C ILE A 29 11.19 12.89 -13.27
N ASN A 30 11.16 14.11 -13.82
CA ASN A 30 10.62 14.44 -15.15
C ASN A 30 9.17 14.02 -15.42
N ASP A 31 8.38 13.74 -14.38
CA ASP A 31 7.03 13.16 -14.49
C ASP A 31 7.00 11.78 -15.19
N GLU A 32 8.13 11.11 -15.26
CA GLU A 32 8.28 9.79 -15.88
C GLU A 32 8.69 8.71 -14.89
N LYS A 33 9.49 9.06 -13.89
CA LYS A 33 10.08 8.12 -12.95
C LYS A 33 9.89 8.58 -11.51
N LEU A 34 9.78 7.59 -10.63
CA LEU A 34 9.81 7.79 -9.18
C LEU A 34 11.09 7.19 -8.60
N VAL A 35 11.76 7.95 -7.74
CA VAL A 35 12.76 7.43 -6.82
C VAL A 35 12.13 7.39 -5.43
N MET A 36 11.89 6.19 -4.93
CA MET A 36 11.22 5.96 -3.66
C MET A 36 12.23 5.49 -2.62
N VAL A 37 12.35 6.23 -1.52
CA VAL A 37 13.21 5.88 -0.39
C VAL A 37 12.36 5.38 0.76
N ALA A 38 12.49 4.10 1.11
CA ALA A 38 11.87 3.54 2.29
C ALA A 38 12.67 3.94 3.52
N THR A 39 12.12 4.83 4.33
CA THR A 39 12.78 5.32 5.54
C THR A 39 12.53 4.41 6.74
N ASP A 40 13.24 4.67 7.82
CA ASP A 40 13.11 3.94 9.08
C ASP A 40 11.95 4.45 9.96
N ARG A 41 11.17 5.46 9.47
CA ARG A 41 9.98 5.97 10.16
C ARG A 41 8.96 4.87 10.40
N ILE A 42 8.25 4.97 11.52
CA ILE A 42 7.08 4.14 11.85
C ILE A 42 5.87 5.03 11.92
N SER A 43 4.76 4.55 11.37
CA SER A 43 3.43 5.14 11.58
C SER A 43 2.53 4.12 12.27
N ALA A 44 1.83 4.56 13.30
CA ALA A 44 0.83 3.78 14.01
C ALA A 44 -0.41 4.65 14.23
N PHE A 45 -1.59 4.15 13.89
CA PHE A 45 -2.86 4.89 13.97
C PHE A 45 -2.78 6.27 13.27
N ASP A 46 -2.18 6.29 12.08
CA ASP A 46 -1.93 7.48 11.26
C ASP A 46 -0.98 8.53 11.87
N VAL A 47 -0.38 8.26 13.01
CA VAL A 47 0.64 9.10 13.65
C VAL A 47 2.03 8.58 13.33
N VAL A 48 2.89 9.46 12.79
CA VAL A 48 4.31 9.14 12.63
C VAL A 48 5.00 9.27 13.97
N LEU A 49 5.62 8.18 14.44
CA LEU A 49 6.32 8.17 15.71
C LEU A 49 7.62 9.00 15.63
N PRO A 50 8.05 9.62 16.75
CA PRO A 50 9.20 10.53 16.76
C PRO A 50 10.52 9.81 16.47
N GLU A 51 10.61 8.52 16.76
CA GLU A 51 11.80 7.71 16.52
C GLU A 51 11.54 6.66 15.44
N GLY A 52 12.59 6.37 14.64
CA GLY A 52 12.58 5.30 13.64
C GLY A 52 13.26 4.04 14.17
N ILE A 53 12.97 2.92 13.53
CA ILE A 53 13.69 1.66 13.79
C ILE A 53 14.80 1.52 12.75
N PRO A 54 16.07 1.50 13.17
CA PRO A 54 17.20 1.32 12.25
C PRO A 54 17.02 0.07 11.37
N TYR A 55 17.33 0.19 10.08
CA TYR A 55 17.23 -0.86 9.05
C TYR A 55 15.80 -1.27 8.64
N LYS A 56 14.73 -0.71 9.26
CA LYS A 56 13.36 -1.03 8.87
C LYS A 56 13.11 -0.73 7.39
N GLY A 57 13.55 0.43 6.91
CA GLY A 57 13.41 0.82 5.51
C GLY A 57 14.11 -0.16 4.57
N GLN A 58 15.34 -0.56 4.89
CA GLN A 58 16.09 -1.55 4.10
C GLN A 58 15.36 -2.90 4.01
N MET A 59 14.91 -3.42 5.14
CA MET A 59 14.21 -4.71 5.17
C MET A 59 12.94 -4.68 4.34
N LEU A 60 12.10 -3.66 4.51
CA LEU A 60 10.84 -3.54 3.79
C LEU A 60 11.04 -3.33 2.29
N ASN A 61 12.02 -2.51 1.89
CA ASN A 61 12.29 -2.26 0.48
C ASN A 61 12.82 -3.51 -0.23
N GLN A 62 13.75 -4.23 0.39
CA GLN A 62 14.31 -5.46 -0.19
C GLN A 62 13.26 -6.58 -0.30
N ILE A 63 12.40 -6.74 0.72
CA ILE A 63 11.28 -7.69 0.65
C ILE A 63 10.33 -7.32 -0.49
N ALA A 64 9.94 -6.04 -0.59
CA ALA A 64 9.06 -5.57 -1.67
C ALA A 64 9.71 -5.79 -3.05
N ALA A 65 10.99 -5.44 -3.21
CA ALA A 65 11.72 -5.65 -4.46
C ALA A 65 11.75 -7.12 -4.87
N LYS A 66 12.03 -8.02 -3.92
CA LYS A 66 12.01 -9.47 -4.18
C LYS A 66 10.65 -9.98 -4.65
N PHE A 67 9.55 -9.53 -4.02
CA PHE A 67 8.21 -9.94 -4.45
C PHE A 67 7.84 -9.34 -5.81
N LEU A 68 8.20 -8.09 -6.08
CA LEU A 68 7.98 -7.48 -7.39
C LEU A 68 8.73 -8.24 -8.49
N ASP A 69 9.96 -8.69 -8.24
CA ASP A 69 10.71 -9.52 -9.19
C ASP A 69 10.09 -10.90 -9.38
N ALA A 70 9.66 -11.53 -8.30
CA ALA A 70 9.08 -12.87 -8.32
C ALA A 70 7.69 -12.95 -8.98
N THR A 71 7.03 -11.82 -9.23
CA THR A 71 5.68 -11.75 -9.80
C THR A 71 5.64 -11.09 -11.18
N THR A 72 6.78 -10.87 -11.82
CA THR A 72 6.89 -10.22 -13.13
C THR A 72 6.24 -11.04 -14.26
N ASP A 73 6.20 -12.36 -14.12
CA ASP A 73 5.53 -13.30 -15.01
C ASP A 73 3.99 -13.30 -14.84
N ILE A 74 3.48 -12.83 -13.70
CA ILE A 74 2.05 -12.75 -13.40
C ILE A 74 1.47 -11.41 -13.88
N CYS A 75 2.14 -10.30 -13.55
CA CYS A 75 1.72 -8.98 -14.01
C CYS A 75 2.91 -7.99 -14.08
N PRO A 76 2.87 -7.05 -15.04
CA PRO A 76 3.83 -5.95 -15.05
C PRO A 76 3.75 -5.15 -13.75
N ASN A 77 4.90 -4.64 -13.30
CA ASN A 77 4.96 -3.77 -12.13
C ASN A 77 5.79 -2.50 -12.41
N TRP A 78 5.72 -1.55 -11.49
CA TRP A 78 6.34 -0.23 -11.65
C TRP A 78 7.86 -0.24 -11.45
N LYS A 79 8.45 -1.28 -10.84
CA LYS A 79 9.87 -1.34 -10.46
C LYS A 79 10.77 -1.46 -11.70
N MET A 80 11.79 -0.61 -11.76
CA MET A 80 12.87 -0.68 -12.75
C MET A 80 14.17 -1.18 -12.14
N ALA A 81 14.55 -0.64 -10.97
CA ALA A 81 15.81 -0.97 -10.32
C ALA A 81 15.74 -0.77 -8.79
N THR A 82 16.66 -1.42 -8.08
CA THR A 82 16.87 -1.24 -6.64
C THR A 82 18.36 -0.92 -6.42
N PRO A 83 18.76 0.34 -6.65
CA PRO A 83 20.16 0.74 -6.62
C PRO A 83 20.76 0.75 -5.21
N ASP A 84 19.94 0.79 -4.17
CA ASP A 84 20.31 0.78 -2.77
C ASP A 84 19.29 -0.06 -1.97
N PRO A 85 19.66 -0.71 -0.87
CA PRO A 85 18.73 -1.47 -0.03
C PRO A 85 17.47 -0.71 0.41
N MET A 86 17.54 0.62 0.53
CA MET A 86 16.40 1.46 0.91
C MET A 86 15.70 2.11 -0.30
N VAL A 87 16.24 2.00 -1.52
CA VAL A 87 15.81 2.78 -2.68
C VAL A 87 15.26 1.88 -3.77
N THR A 88 14.07 2.19 -4.25
CA THR A 88 13.51 1.62 -5.48
C THR A 88 13.27 2.74 -6.49
N VAL A 89 13.74 2.53 -7.71
CA VAL A 89 13.46 3.38 -8.86
C VAL A 89 12.45 2.66 -9.74
N GLY A 90 11.45 3.39 -10.21
CA GLY A 90 10.44 2.82 -11.08
C GLY A 90 9.71 3.84 -11.93
N VAL A 91 8.80 3.35 -12.76
CA VAL A 91 7.96 4.17 -13.63
C VAL A 91 6.95 4.95 -12.80
N MET A 92 6.70 6.18 -13.16
CA MET A 92 5.59 6.93 -12.59
C MET A 92 4.27 6.35 -13.10
N CYS A 93 3.46 5.82 -12.19
CA CYS A 93 2.16 5.26 -12.49
C CYS A 93 1.07 6.14 -11.87
N GLN A 94 -0.08 6.20 -12.52
CA GLN A 94 -1.27 6.78 -11.93
C GLN A 94 -1.86 5.78 -10.93
N GLY A 95 -1.94 6.19 -9.66
CA GLY A 95 -2.57 5.38 -8.61
C GLY A 95 -4.09 5.37 -8.75
N PHE A 96 -4.70 4.20 -8.57
CA PHE A 96 -6.15 4.12 -8.41
C PHE A 96 -6.56 4.59 -7.00
N PRO A 97 -7.70 5.26 -6.84
CA PRO A 97 -8.21 5.68 -5.53
C PRO A 97 -8.85 4.52 -4.75
N VAL A 98 -8.28 3.33 -4.86
CA VAL A 98 -8.78 2.09 -4.26
C VAL A 98 -7.62 1.30 -3.69
N GLU A 99 -7.77 0.79 -2.47
CA GLU A 99 -6.87 -0.19 -1.89
C GLU A 99 -7.48 -1.60 -1.99
N MET A 100 -6.74 -2.53 -2.59
CA MET A 100 -7.18 -3.92 -2.77
C MET A 100 -6.60 -4.79 -1.66
N ILE A 101 -7.45 -5.28 -0.77
CA ILE A 101 -7.05 -6.10 0.37
C ILE A 101 -7.50 -7.54 0.14
N VAL A 102 -6.55 -8.48 0.04
CA VAL A 102 -6.84 -9.91 -0.01
C VAL A 102 -6.73 -10.49 1.39
N ARG A 103 -7.80 -11.13 1.86
CA ARG A 103 -7.86 -11.76 3.20
C ARG A 103 -7.96 -13.26 3.09
N GLY A 104 -6.96 -13.96 3.60
CA GLY A 104 -7.00 -15.42 3.75
C GLY A 104 -7.60 -15.87 5.10
N TYR A 105 -7.69 -14.95 6.08
CA TYR A 105 -8.11 -15.23 7.45
C TYR A 105 -9.03 -14.14 7.98
N LEU A 106 -9.98 -14.53 8.85
CA LEU A 106 -10.88 -13.61 9.53
C LEU A 106 -10.17 -12.95 10.73
N CYS A 107 -9.49 -11.82 10.48
CA CYS A 107 -8.72 -11.10 11.50
C CYS A 107 -8.83 -9.58 11.33
N GLY A 108 -8.30 -8.83 12.28
CA GLY A 108 -8.22 -7.37 12.22
C GLY A 108 -9.59 -6.69 12.15
N SER A 109 -9.76 -5.75 11.20
CA SER A 109 -11.03 -5.02 11.01
C SER A 109 -12.19 -5.94 10.66
N ALA A 110 -11.96 -6.94 9.79
CA ALA A 110 -12.98 -7.92 9.41
C ALA A 110 -13.48 -8.73 10.60
N TRP A 111 -12.59 -9.16 11.50
CA TRP A 111 -13.02 -9.83 12.73
C TRP A 111 -13.83 -8.92 13.65
N ARG A 112 -13.39 -7.66 13.83
CA ARG A 112 -14.14 -6.70 14.64
C ARG A 112 -15.57 -6.49 14.12
N ALA A 113 -15.72 -6.35 12.81
CA ALA A 113 -17.03 -6.23 12.17
C ALA A 113 -17.86 -7.51 12.38
N TYR A 114 -17.28 -8.68 12.12
CA TYR A 114 -17.94 -9.98 12.28
C TYR A 114 -18.39 -10.25 13.72
N LYS A 115 -17.55 -9.94 14.71
CA LYS A 115 -17.89 -10.05 16.14
C LYS A 115 -19.07 -9.17 16.53
N ASN A 116 -19.24 -8.03 15.86
CA ASN A 116 -20.35 -7.10 16.07
C ASN A 116 -21.60 -7.46 15.23
N GLY A 117 -21.64 -8.65 14.63
CA GLY A 117 -22.81 -9.16 13.93
C GLY A 117 -22.82 -8.91 12.42
N VAL A 118 -21.81 -8.22 11.86
CA VAL A 118 -21.69 -8.02 10.41
C VAL A 118 -21.41 -9.37 9.74
N ARG A 119 -22.16 -9.68 8.67
CA ARG A 119 -22.02 -10.91 7.89
C ARG A 119 -21.72 -10.67 6.41
N GLU A 120 -21.64 -9.42 6.04
CA GLU A 120 -21.26 -9.01 4.70
C GLU A 120 -20.22 -7.89 4.76
N ILE A 121 -19.10 -8.03 4.06
CA ILE A 121 -18.04 -7.02 3.95
C ILE A 121 -17.73 -6.82 2.47
N CYS A 122 -17.80 -5.58 1.98
CA CYS A 122 -17.51 -5.22 0.58
C CYS A 122 -18.31 -6.06 -0.44
N GLY A 123 -19.56 -6.40 -0.14
CA GLY A 123 -20.41 -7.24 -0.98
C GLY A 123 -20.12 -8.76 -0.87
N VAL A 124 -19.20 -9.17 0.00
CA VAL A 124 -18.87 -10.59 0.22
C VAL A 124 -19.55 -11.11 1.46
N GLN A 125 -20.39 -12.16 1.30
CA GLN A 125 -21.03 -12.85 2.41
C GLN A 125 -20.01 -13.68 3.18
N LEU A 126 -19.98 -13.52 4.50
CA LEU A 126 -19.09 -14.25 5.39
C LEU A 126 -19.79 -15.52 5.93
N PRO A 127 -19.09 -16.66 5.98
CA PRO A 127 -19.65 -17.88 6.57
C PRO A 127 -20.04 -17.70 8.04
N GLU A 128 -21.13 -18.36 8.46
CA GLU A 128 -21.55 -18.36 9.85
C GLU A 128 -20.62 -19.19 10.76
N GLY A 129 -20.56 -18.83 12.03
CA GLY A 129 -19.84 -19.60 13.05
C GLY A 129 -18.32 -19.51 12.99
N MET A 130 -17.75 -18.58 12.22
CA MET A 130 -16.31 -18.39 12.15
C MET A 130 -15.74 -17.79 13.45
N LYS A 131 -14.52 -18.19 13.77
CA LYS A 131 -13.74 -17.73 14.93
C LYS A 131 -12.65 -16.75 14.50
N GLU A 132 -12.14 -15.99 15.47
CA GLU A 132 -11.00 -15.12 15.26
C GLU A 132 -9.79 -15.90 14.70
N ASN A 133 -9.12 -15.31 13.69
CA ASN A 133 -7.99 -15.92 12.98
C ASN A 133 -8.30 -17.21 12.23
N GLN A 134 -9.57 -17.57 12.07
CA GLN A 134 -9.94 -18.72 11.26
C GLN A 134 -9.69 -18.42 9.78
N LYS A 135 -9.14 -19.42 9.08
CA LYS A 135 -8.93 -19.38 7.63
C LYS A 135 -10.26 -19.38 6.90
N PHE A 136 -10.41 -18.53 5.89
CA PHE A 136 -11.54 -18.59 4.97
C PHE A 136 -11.45 -19.84 4.08
N PRO A 137 -12.59 -20.42 3.66
CA PRO A 137 -12.59 -21.50 2.66
C PRO A 137 -11.84 -21.12 1.38
N GLU A 138 -12.06 -19.88 0.92
CA GLU A 138 -11.34 -19.23 -0.16
C GLU A 138 -10.95 -17.81 0.26
N PRO A 139 -9.78 -17.28 -0.20
CA PRO A 139 -9.43 -15.90 0.07
C PRO A 139 -10.50 -14.94 -0.46
N ILE A 140 -10.86 -13.94 0.33
CA ILE A 140 -11.81 -12.91 -0.06
C ILE A 140 -11.09 -11.59 -0.37
N ILE A 141 -11.69 -10.76 -1.23
CA ILE A 141 -11.19 -9.44 -1.56
C ILE A 141 -12.12 -8.42 -0.91
N THR A 142 -11.56 -7.56 -0.08
CA THR A 142 -12.27 -6.50 0.64
C THR A 142 -11.63 -5.16 0.30
N PRO A 143 -12.05 -4.53 -0.80
CA PRO A 143 -11.46 -3.27 -1.21
C PRO A 143 -11.98 -2.12 -0.36
N THR A 144 -11.14 -1.07 -0.24
CA THR A 144 -11.51 0.19 0.40
C THR A 144 -11.21 1.36 -0.52
N THR A 145 -11.90 2.47 -0.31
CA THR A 145 -11.50 3.74 -0.91
C THR A 145 -10.14 4.14 -0.33
N LYS A 146 -9.37 4.90 -1.09
CA LYS A 146 -8.17 5.54 -0.58
C LYS A 146 -8.53 6.97 -0.19
N ALA A 147 -8.82 7.16 1.09
CA ALA A 147 -9.18 8.46 1.63
C ALA A 147 -8.01 9.46 1.58
N GLU A 148 -8.34 10.75 1.55
CA GLU A 148 -7.36 11.81 1.74
C GLU A 148 -6.76 11.76 3.15
N MET A 149 -5.59 12.37 3.31
CA MET A 149 -4.86 12.36 4.58
C MET A 149 -5.71 12.97 5.71
N GLY A 150 -6.02 12.17 6.74
CA GLY A 150 -6.85 12.57 7.89
C GLY A 150 -8.30 12.07 7.84
N LEU A 151 -8.71 11.41 6.75
CA LEU A 151 -9.97 10.68 6.66
C LEU A 151 -9.71 9.18 6.74
N HIS A 152 -10.73 8.41 7.09
CA HIS A 152 -10.66 6.95 7.11
C HIS A 152 -11.08 6.37 5.76
N ASP A 153 -10.42 5.27 5.36
CA ASP A 153 -10.80 4.48 4.20
C ASP A 153 -12.17 3.83 4.47
N GLU A 154 -13.05 3.83 3.46
CA GLU A 154 -14.38 3.25 3.52
C GLU A 154 -14.42 1.96 2.70
N ASP A 155 -15.13 0.95 3.22
CA ASP A 155 -15.37 -0.29 2.50
C ASP A 155 -16.18 0.00 1.23
N ILE A 156 -15.77 -0.56 0.10
CA ILE A 156 -16.48 -0.47 -1.18
C ILE A 156 -16.68 -1.86 -1.78
N SER A 157 -17.73 -2.02 -2.58
CA SER A 157 -17.99 -3.27 -3.29
C SER A 157 -17.21 -3.36 -4.61
N LYS A 158 -17.15 -4.58 -5.15
CA LYS A 158 -16.57 -4.82 -6.48
C LYS A 158 -17.32 -4.07 -7.59
N GLU A 159 -18.63 -3.98 -7.45
CA GLU A 159 -19.53 -3.29 -8.38
C GLU A 159 -19.23 -1.78 -8.41
N GLU A 160 -19.04 -1.17 -7.25
CA GLU A 160 -18.68 0.24 -7.12
C GLU A 160 -17.32 0.55 -7.76
N ILE A 161 -16.34 -0.35 -7.61
CA ILE A 161 -15.04 -0.23 -8.28
C ILE A 161 -15.21 -0.32 -9.80
N GLN A 162 -16.04 -1.23 -10.29
CA GLN A 162 -16.27 -1.40 -11.73
C GLN A 162 -16.92 -0.17 -12.35
N ILE A 163 -17.88 0.45 -11.68
CA ILE A 163 -18.49 1.70 -12.09
C ILE A 163 -17.44 2.83 -12.16
N GLY A 164 -16.60 2.95 -11.13
CA GLY A 164 -15.49 3.90 -11.12
C GLY A 164 -14.45 3.66 -12.23
N ARG A 165 -14.19 2.39 -12.59
CA ARG A 165 -13.33 2.02 -13.72
C ARG A 165 -13.88 2.44 -15.08
N ALA A 166 -15.20 2.34 -15.28
CA ALA A 166 -15.83 2.82 -16.51
C ALA A 166 -15.59 4.33 -16.68
N SER A 167 -15.72 5.12 -15.62
CA SER A 167 -15.45 6.56 -15.66
C SER A 167 -13.98 6.92 -15.86
N CYS A 168 -13.03 6.04 -15.48
CA CYS A 168 -11.61 6.25 -15.73
C CYS A 168 -11.18 5.86 -17.15
N ARG A 169 -11.89 4.95 -17.83
CA ARG A 169 -11.60 4.58 -19.23
C ARG A 169 -12.00 5.67 -20.24
N GLU A 170 -12.92 6.53 -19.88
CA GLU A 170 -13.34 7.66 -20.72
C GLU A 170 -12.39 8.86 -20.65
N ARG A 171 -11.34 8.84 -19.84
CA ARG A 171 -10.37 9.94 -19.66
C ARG A 171 -8.96 9.64 -20.22
N VAL A 172 -8.83 8.66 -21.08
CA VAL A 172 -7.57 8.38 -21.78
C VAL A 172 -7.71 8.73 -23.26
#